data_bb09df55503ece5ea3e22b9ad524b6fa
#
_entry.id   bb09df55503ece5ea3e22b9ad524b6fa
#
_cell.length_a   1.000
_cell.length_b   1.000
_cell.length_c   1.000
_cell.angle_alpha   90.00
_cell.angle_beta   90.00
_cell.angle_gamma   90.00
#
_symmetry.space_group_name_H-M   'P 1'
#
loop_
_entity.id
_entity.type
_entity.pdbx_description
1 polymer ?
#
loop_
_entity_poly.entity_id
_entity_poly.type
_entity_poly.pdbx_seq_one_letter_code
_entity_poly.pdbx_strand_id
1 'polypeptide(L)'
;MASQDRKRVVAAQTGVYLLVVIAIGVMVNVLSYGWYQRFDWTRAQRHTLSEGSGRLVRSLGSPLQVDVYVTKGLAQLDVFVDDLTDLLKEYERAGQGKFKFTIVEAADDETRKQAEEAGLQPMAFGQEGAATESGKLELTQGYMGLVLKYG
;
A
#
# COMPACT_ATOMS: atom_id res chain seq x y z
N MET A 1 -9.06 68.75 -15.49
CA MET A 1 -7.85 67.85 -15.54
C MET A 1 -7.76 66.90 -14.37
N ALA A 2 -8.14 67.30 -13.18
CA ALA A 2 -8.01 66.38 -11.93
C ALA A 2 -8.85 65.11 -11.90
N SER A 3 -9.90 64.97 -12.72
CA SER A 3 -10.76 63.77 -12.68
C SER A 3 -10.22 62.60 -13.55
N GLN A 4 -9.41 62.88 -14.55
CA GLN A 4 -8.82 61.85 -15.40
C GLN A 4 -7.61 61.19 -14.73
N ASP A 5 -6.84 61.95 -13.95
CA ASP A 5 -5.70 61.41 -13.23
C ASP A 5 -6.15 60.47 -12.08
N ARG A 6 -7.24 60.83 -11.38
CA ARG A 6 -7.83 59.92 -10.37
C ARG A 6 -8.31 58.61 -10.97
N LYS A 7 -8.94 58.63 -12.15
CA LYS A 7 -9.41 57.38 -12.82
C LYS A 7 -8.23 56.50 -13.23
N ARG A 8 -7.12 57.11 -13.70
CA ARG A 8 -5.91 56.34 -14.05
C ARG A 8 -5.23 55.74 -12.85
N VAL A 9 -5.14 56.48 -11.73
CA VAL A 9 -4.57 55.95 -10.48
C VAL A 9 -5.42 54.82 -9.91
N VAL A 10 -6.74 54.97 -9.88
CA VAL A 10 -7.66 53.90 -9.42
C VAL A 10 -7.59 52.67 -10.33
N ALA A 11 -7.55 52.86 -11.66
CA ALA A 11 -7.43 51.75 -12.61
C ALA A 11 -6.08 51.02 -12.46
N ALA A 12 -4.98 51.77 -12.26
CA ALA A 12 -3.68 51.16 -12.01
C ALA A 12 -3.66 50.40 -10.69
N GLN A 13 -4.26 50.94 -9.65
CA GLN A 13 -4.34 50.29 -8.33
C GLN A 13 -5.19 49.02 -8.39
N THR A 14 -6.33 49.05 -9.09
CA THR A 14 -7.18 47.87 -9.32
C THR A 14 -6.44 46.83 -10.14
N GLY A 15 -5.67 47.24 -11.16
CA GLY A 15 -4.84 46.30 -11.95
C GLY A 15 -3.78 45.60 -11.12
N VAL A 16 -3.12 46.33 -10.22
CA VAL A 16 -2.12 45.75 -9.32
C VAL A 16 -2.78 44.73 -8.35
N TYR A 17 -3.92 45.07 -7.78
CA TYR A 17 -4.65 44.13 -6.91
C TYR A 17 -5.07 42.84 -7.66
N LEU A 18 -5.56 42.98 -8.89
CA LEU A 18 -5.94 41.83 -9.71
C LEU A 18 -4.72 40.95 -10.01
N LEU A 19 -3.59 41.54 -10.31
CA LEU A 19 -2.34 40.83 -10.58
C LEU A 19 -1.85 40.07 -9.35
N VAL A 20 -1.92 40.69 -8.17
CA VAL A 20 -1.54 40.03 -6.90
C VAL A 20 -2.48 38.86 -6.60
N VAL A 21 -3.78 39.01 -6.80
CA VAL A 21 -4.74 37.91 -6.58
C VAL A 21 -4.49 36.74 -7.53
N ILE A 22 -4.21 37.02 -8.80
CA ILE A 22 -3.85 35.99 -9.78
C ILE A 22 -2.54 35.30 -9.39
N ALA A 23 -1.52 36.06 -8.98
CA ALA A 23 -0.25 35.50 -8.54
C ALA A 23 -0.39 34.57 -7.33
N ILE A 24 -1.20 34.98 -6.35
CA ILE A 24 -1.52 34.14 -5.19
C ILE A 24 -2.26 32.85 -5.61
N GLY A 25 -3.25 32.98 -6.52
CA GLY A 25 -3.97 31.81 -7.04
C GLY A 25 -3.07 30.81 -7.76
N VAL A 26 -2.15 31.31 -8.58
CA VAL A 26 -1.14 30.48 -9.26
C VAL A 26 -0.20 29.86 -8.25
N MET A 27 0.26 30.62 -7.26
CA MET A 27 1.15 30.12 -6.22
C MET A 27 0.49 29.01 -5.38
N VAL A 28 -0.76 29.17 -4.97
CA VAL A 28 -1.54 28.15 -4.26
C VAL A 28 -1.74 26.92 -5.14
N ASN A 29 -2.03 27.11 -6.43
CA ASN A 29 -2.19 26.01 -7.38
C ASN A 29 -0.88 25.22 -7.55
N VAL A 30 0.26 25.91 -7.73
CA VAL A 30 1.58 25.26 -7.85
C VAL A 30 2.00 24.57 -6.57
N LEU A 31 1.76 25.17 -5.40
CA LEU A 31 1.99 24.52 -4.11
C LEU A 31 1.08 23.30 -3.91
N SER A 32 -0.20 23.40 -4.30
CA SER A 32 -1.13 22.27 -4.25
C SER A 32 -0.70 21.13 -5.19
N TYR A 33 -0.15 21.45 -6.37
CA TYR A 33 0.34 20.42 -7.30
C TYR A 33 1.62 19.74 -6.82
N GLY A 34 2.53 20.49 -6.16
CA GLY A 34 3.76 19.95 -5.58
C GLY A 34 3.54 19.25 -4.22
N TRP A 35 2.47 19.56 -3.52
CA TRP A 35 2.15 19.02 -2.21
C TRP A 35 1.01 17.98 -2.25
N TYR A 36 0.64 17.54 -3.43
CA TYR A 36 -0.18 16.36 -3.61
C TYR A 36 0.68 15.08 -3.40
N GLN A 37 1.58 15.12 -2.43
CA GLN A 37 2.00 13.91 -1.74
C GLN A 37 0.76 13.46 -0.97
N ARG A 38 0.19 12.40 -1.48
CA ARG A 38 -0.88 11.60 -0.91
C ARG A 38 -0.54 11.34 0.56
N PHE A 39 -0.93 12.25 1.44
CA PHE A 39 -1.01 11.95 2.86
C PHE A 39 -2.16 10.99 3.04
N ASP A 40 -1.88 9.73 2.78
CA ASP A 40 -2.76 8.62 3.09
C ASP A 40 -2.74 8.43 4.62
N TRP A 41 -3.43 9.31 5.33
CA TRP A 41 -3.62 9.23 6.79
C TRP A 41 -4.30 7.93 7.20
N THR A 42 -4.97 7.26 6.27
CA THR A 42 -5.62 5.99 6.47
C THR A 42 -4.63 4.82 6.47
N ARG A 43 -3.52 4.92 5.74
CA ARG A 43 -2.51 3.85 5.65
C ARG A 43 -1.55 3.81 6.83
N ALA A 44 -1.23 4.97 7.43
CA ALA A 44 -0.24 5.05 8.51
C ALA A 44 -0.69 4.44 9.84
N GLN A 45 -2.00 4.21 10.05
CA GLN A 45 -2.50 3.62 11.30
C GLN A 45 -2.96 2.15 11.17
N ARG A 46 -3.07 1.62 9.96
CA ARG A 46 -3.50 0.22 9.77
C ARG A 46 -2.40 -0.81 10.03
N HIS A 47 -1.15 -0.39 10.05
CA HIS A 47 0.00 -1.29 10.16
C HIS A 47 0.91 -1.00 11.36
N THR A 48 0.52 -0.11 12.29
CA THR A 48 1.22 0.02 13.56
C THR A 48 0.91 -1.17 14.44
N LEU A 49 1.95 -1.97 14.74
CA LEU A 49 1.85 -3.04 15.71
C LEU A 49 1.35 -2.49 17.04
N SER A 50 0.41 -3.21 17.66
CA SER A 50 0.04 -2.93 19.03
C SER A 50 1.28 -3.10 19.94
N GLU A 51 1.35 -2.32 21.02
CA GLU A 51 2.44 -2.47 21.99
C GLU A 51 2.57 -3.91 22.51
N GLY A 52 1.44 -4.64 22.62
CA GLY A 52 1.40 -6.03 23.01
C GLY A 52 2.11 -6.94 22.01
N SER A 53 1.79 -6.80 20.72
CA SER A 53 2.41 -7.57 19.65
C SER A 53 3.92 -7.30 19.56
N GLY A 54 4.31 -6.02 19.65
CA GLY A 54 5.72 -5.65 19.64
C GLY A 54 6.50 -6.20 20.84
N ARG A 55 5.90 -6.25 22.03
CA ARG A 55 6.49 -6.88 23.21
C ARG A 55 6.62 -8.40 23.06
N LEU A 56 5.59 -9.05 22.52
CA LEU A 56 5.59 -10.49 22.29
C LEU A 56 6.75 -10.90 21.37
N VAL A 57 6.91 -10.23 20.23
CA VAL A 57 7.97 -10.57 19.26
C VAL A 57 9.37 -10.33 19.84
N ARG A 58 9.56 -9.27 20.63
CA ARG A 58 10.83 -9.05 21.34
C ARG A 58 11.13 -10.10 22.41
N SER A 59 10.09 -10.67 23.02
CA SER A 59 10.24 -11.68 24.09
C SER A 59 10.45 -13.09 23.57
N LEU A 60 10.47 -13.31 22.24
CA LEU A 60 10.73 -14.65 21.67
C LEU A 60 12.08 -15.19 22.18
N GLY A 61 12.05 -16.44 22.63
CA GLY A 61 13.25 -17.14 23.12
C GLY A 61 14.16 -17.60 21.98
N SER A 62 13.59 -17.94 20.83
CA SER A 62 14.27 -18.37 19.61
C SER A 62 13.82 -17.54 18.42
N PRO A 63 14.59 -17.48 17.33
CA PRO A 63 14.18 -16.83 16.11
C PRO A 63 12.93 -17.48 15.50
N LEU A 64 11.99 -16.66 15.04
CA LEU A 64 10.82 -17.08 14.29
C LEU A 64 10.99 -16.70 12.83
N GLN A 65 10.99 -17.69 11.96
CA GLN A 65 10.97 -17.52 10.50
C GLN A 65 9.54 -17.76 10.01
N VAL A 66 9.03 -16.84 9.20
CA VAL A 66 7.72 -16.92 8.57
C VAL A 66 7.89 -16.99 7.06
N ASP A 67 7.51 -18.10 6.47
CA ASP A 67 7.49 -18.25 5.02
C ASP A 67 6.05 -18.07 4.52
N VAL A 68 5.85 -17.07 3.67
CA VAL A 68 4.55 -16.70 3.10
C VAL A 68 4.50 -17.23 1.68
N TYR A 69 3.66 -18.20 1.43
CA TYR A 69 3.42 -18.74 0.09
C TYR A 69 2.21 -18.07 -0.53
N VAL A 70 2.39 -17.44 -1.68
CA VAL A 70 1.31 -16.75 -2.39
C VAL A 70 1.42 -16.97 -3.90
N THR A 71 0.27 -17.03 -4.56
CA THR A 71 0.20 -16.97 -6.03
C THR A 71 -0.13 -15.53 -6.43
N LYS A 72 0.71 -14.90 -7.23
CA LYS A 72 0.50 -13.56 -7.78
C LYS A 72 -0.34 -13.57 -9.05
N GLY A 73 -0.78 -12.39 -9.47
CA GLY A 73 -1.58 -12.21 -10.68
C GLY A 73 -3.09 -12.26 -10.45
N LEU A 74 -3.51 -12.34 -9.19
CA LEU A 74 -4.90 -12.21 -8.80
C LEU A 74 -5.07 -10.84 -8.10
N ALA A 75 -5.69 -9.88 -8.77
CA ALA A 75 -5.75 -8.48 -8.31
C ALA A 75 -6.22 -8.31 -6.85
N GLN A 76 -7.10 -9.18 -6.38
CA GLN A 76 -7.56 -9.18 -4.99
C GLN A 76 -6.49 -9.66 -4.01
N LEU A 77 -5.67 -10.64 -4.41
CA LEU A 77 -4.57 -11.16 -3.59
C LEU A 77 -3.38 -10.23 -3.58
N ASP A 78 -3.09 -9.54 -4.69
CA ASP A 78 -1.93 -8.64 -4.79
C ASP A 78 -2.04 -7.51 -3.75
N VAL A 79 -3.22 -6.91 -3.61
CA VAL A 79 -3.47 -5.87 -2.57
C VAL A 79 -3.30 -6.44 -1.16
N PHE A 80 -3.80 -7.65 -0.91
CA PHE A 80 -3.66 -8.32 0.38
C PHE A 80 -2.19 -8.64 0.69
N VAL A 81 -1.43 -9.10 -0.30
CA VAL A 81 0.00 -9.43 -0.14
C VAL A 81 0.82 -8.19 0.18
N ASP A 82 0.51 -7.05 -0.45
CA ASP A 82 1.16 -5.78 -0.14
C ASP A 82 0.89 -5.34 1.31
N ASP A 83 -0.37 -5.39 1.74
CA ASP A 83 -0.76 -5.04 3.11
C ASP A 83 -0.12 -6.01 4.14
N LEU A 84 -0.11 -7.31 3.84
CA LEU A 84 0.55 -8.33 4.67
C LEU A 84 2.06 -8.10 4.74
N THR A 85 2.69 -7.77 3.61
CA THR A 85 4.13 -7.49 3.55
C THR A 85 4.50 -6.31 4.44
N ASP A 86 3.70 -5.25 4.41
CA ASP A 86 3.95 -4.07 5.24
C ASP A 86 3.77 -4.40 6.74
N LEU A 87 2.77 -5.20 7.08
CA LEU A 87 2.60 -5.69 8.45
C LEU A 87 3.78 -6.56 8.91
N LEU A 88 4.25 -7.50 8.08
CA LEU A 88 5.38 -8.37 8.42
C LEU A 88 6.68 -7.59 8.58
N LYS A 89 6.91 -6.54 7.79
CA LYS A 89 8.04 -5.62 7.99
C LYS A 89 8.00 -4.93 9.35
N GLU A 90 6.81 -4.56 9.85
CA GLU A 90 6.68 -3.99 11.18
C GLU A 90 7.03 -5.01 12.27
N TYR A 91 6.61 -6.28 12.10
CA TYR A 91 7.03 -7.37 13.00
C TYR A 91 8.54 -7.59 12.97
N GLU A 92 9.15 -7.57 11.78
CA GLU A 92 10.61 -7.73 11.63
C GLU A 92 11.38 -6.60 12.33
N ARG A 93 10.95 -5.35 12.13
CA ARG A 93 11.54 -4.19 12.83
C ARG A 93 11.39 -4.29 14.35
N ALA A 94 10.19 -4.66 14.82
CA ALA A 94 9.92 -4.80 16.24
C ALA A 94 10.68 -5.98 16.86
N GLY A 95 10.92 -7.05 16.11
CA GLY A 95 11.54 -8.29 16.55
C GLY A 95 13.06 -8.22 16.75
N GLN A 96 13.72 -7.14 16.26
CA GLN A 96 15.17 -6.91 16.44
C GLN A 96 16.02 -8.14 16.06
N GLY A 97 15.70 -8.77 14.93
CA GLY A 97 16.39 -9.95 14.42
C GLY A 97 15.84 -11.30 14.89
N LYS A 98 14.90 -11.31 15.84
CA LYS A 98 14.22 -12.55 16.28
C LYS A 98 13.02 -12.92 15.41
N PHE A 99 12.58 -12.05 14.52
CA PHE A 99 11.51 -12.30 13.57
C PHE A 99 12.06 -12.02 12.17
N LYS A 100 11.87 -12.99 11.28
CA LYS A 100 12.20 -12.86 9.85
C LYS A 100 11.06 -13.40 9.04
N PHE A 101 10.88 -12.88 7.83
CA PHE A 101 9.91 -13.42 6.91
C PHE A 101 10.46 -13.50 5.49
N THR A 102 9.90 -14.40 4.71
CA THR A 102 10.21 -14.57 3.29
C THR A 102 8.91 -14.75 2.53
N ILE A 103 8.75 -14.03 1.41
CA ILE A 103 7.61 -14.21 0.52
C ILE A 103 8.06 -15.12 -0.61
N VAL A 104 7.39 -16.26 -0.74
CA VAL A 104 7.64 -17.27 -1.77
C VAL A 104 6.47 -17.21 -2.76
N GLU A 105 6.77 -16.87 -3.98
CA GLU A 105 5.79 -16.88 -5.06
C GLU A 105 5.64 -18.30 -5.59
N ALA A 106 4.45 -18.90 -5.43
CA ALA A 106 4.14 -20.23 -5.93
C ALA A 106 3.77 -20.16 -7.43
N ALA A 107 4.75 -19.75 -8.25
CA ALA A 107 4.56 -19.57 -9.70
C ALA A 107 4.90 -20.83 -10.50
N ASP A 108 5.94 -21.53 -10.12
CA ASP A 108 6.45 -22.74 -10.78
C ASP A 108 6.11 -24.02 -10.01
N ASP A 109 6.33 -25.17 -10.67
CA ASP A 109 6.02 -26.46 -10.08
C ASP A 109 6.89 -26.81 -8.86
N GLU A 110 8.09 -26.23 -8.78
CA GLU A 110 8.99 -26.45 -7.66
C GLU A 110 8.52 -25.73 -6.41
N THR A 111 8.18 -24.43 -6.52
CA THR A 111 7.65 -23.63 -5.41
C THR A 111 6.27 -24.13 -4.96
N ARG A 112 5.45 -24.64 -5.89
CA ARG A 112 4.18 -25.28 -5.56
C ARG A 112 4.37 -26.57 -4.73
N LYS A 113 5.31 -27.42 -5.12
CA LYS A 113 5.66 -28.63 -4.34
C LYS A 113 6.18 -28.27 -2.97
N GLN A 114 7.02 -27.24 -2.84
CA GLN A 114 7.48 -26.75 -1.55
C GLN A 114 6.33 -26.30 -0.65
N ALA A 115 5.32 -25.63 -1.22
CA ALA A 115 4.13 -25.23 -0.48
C ALA A 115 3.32 -26.45 0.00
N GLU A 116 3.15 -27.48 -0.87
CA GLU A 116 2.46 -28.74 -0.52
C GLU A 116 3.21 -29.53 0.54
N GLU A 117 4.53 -29.64 0.43
CA GLU A 117 5.39 -30.29 1.44
C GLU A 117 5.34 -29.55 2.77
N ALA A 118 5.14 -28.23 2.75
CA ALA A 118 4.92 -27.42 3.93
C ALA A 118 3.49 -27.55 4.52
N GLY A 119 2.63 -28.37 3.89
CA GLY A 119 1.27 -28.68 4.35
C GLY A 119 0.20 -27.71 3.82
N LEU A 120 0.53 -26.87 2.85
CA LEU A 120 -0.44 -25.97 2.24
C LEU A 120 -1.20 -26.68 1.11
N GLN A 121 -2.50 -26.42 1.03
CA GLN A 121 -3.35 -26.96 -0.03
C GLN A 121 -3.67 -25.86 -1.05
N PRO A 122 -3.75 -26.20 -2.35
CA PRO A 122 -4.19 -25.26 -3.36
C PRO A 122 -5.65 -24.86 -3.11
N MET A 123 -5.93 -23.59 -3.28
CA MET A 123 -7.27 -23.01 -3.15
C MET A 123 -7.74 -22.50 -4.51
N ALA A 124 -9.05 -22.61 -4.76
CA ALA A 124 -9.65 -22.06 -5.97
C ALA A 124 -10.07 -20.62 -5.73
N PHE A 125 -9.56 -19.71 -6.56
CA PHE A 125 -9.91 -18.29 -6.54
C PHE A 125 -10.79 -17.98 -7.76
N GLY A 126 -11.96 -17.38 -7.52
CA GLY A 126 -12.82 -16.87 -8.60
C GLY A 126 -12.28 -15.51 -9.10
N GLN A 127 -12.09 -15.35 -10.39
CA GLN A 127 -11.86 -14.03 -10.98
C GLN A 127 -13.19 -13.29 -11.12
N GLU A 128 -13.39 -12.22 -10.37
CA GLU A 128 -14.47 -11.27 -10.61
C GLU A 128 -14.16 -10.51 -11.91
N GLY A 129 -14.94 -10.76 -12.95
CA GLY A 129 -14.81 -10.06 -14.23
C GLY A 129 -14.66 -10.95 -15.46
N ALA A 130 -14.35 -12.23 -15.31
CA ALA A 130 -14.39 -13.21 -16.39
C ALA A 130 -15.77 -13.88 -16.50
N ALA A 131 -16.84 -13.10 -16.49
CA ALA A 131 -18.11 -13.54 -17.04
C ALA A 131 -17.96 -13.55 -18.56
N THR A 132 -17.33 -14.59 -19.10
CA THR A 132 -17.51 -14.96 -20.50
C THR A 132 -19.00 -15.11 -20.74
N GLU A 133 -19.48 -14.71 -21.94
CA GLU A 133 -20.87 -14.84 -22.39
C GLU A 133 -21.51 -16.22 -22.17
N SER A 134 -20.75 -17.16 -21.63
CA SER A 134 -21.09 -18.56 -21.37
C SER A 134 -21.37 -18.88 -19.88
N GLY A 135 -21.32 -17.90 -18.95
CA GLY A 135 -21.64 -18.11 -17.53
C GLY A 135 -20.70 -19.05 -16.77
N LYS A 136 -19.52 -19.38 -17.31
CA LYS A 136 -18.50 -20.18 -16.63
C LYS A 136 -17.58 -19.29 -15.81
N LEU A 137 -17.64 -19.45 -14.48
CA LEU A 137 -16.64 -18.91 -13.56
C LEU A 137 -15.30 -19.58 -13.87
N GLU A 138 -14.32 -18.81 -14.30
CA GLU A 138 -12.95 -19.27 -14.45
C GLU A 138 -12.34 -19.32 -13.05
N LEU A 139 -12.15 -20.53 -12.53
CA LEU A 139 -11.52 -20.76 -11.25
C LEU A 139 -10.02 -20.94 -11.48
N THR A 140 -9.23 -20.02 -10.96
CA THR A 140 -7.77 -20.15 -10.96
C THR A 140 -7.33 -20.78 -9.65
N GLN A 141 -6.51 -21.83 -9.73
CA GLN A 141 -5.89 -22.42 -8.55
C GLN A 141 -4.69 -21.60 -8.11
N GLY A 142 -4.58 -21.38 -6.82
CA GLY A 142 -3.45 -20.67 -6.24
C GLY A 142 -3.18 -21.10 -4.80
N TYR A 143 -2.07 -20.67 -4.28
CA TYR A 143 -1.65 -20.91 -2.90
C TYR A 143 -1.71 -19.60 -2.12
N MET A 144 -2.18 -19.68 -0.90
CA MET A 144 -2.15 -18.61 0.07
C MET A 144 -2.02 -19.18 1.46
N GLY A 145 -0.86 -19.02 2.08
CA GLY A 145 -0.63 -19.56 3.40
C GLY A 145 0.66 -19.07 4.04
N LEU A 146 0.76 -19.33 5.34
CA LEU A 146 1.88 -18.96 6.18
C LEU A 146 2.43 -20.21 6.85
N VAL A 147 3.72 -20.41 6.76
CA VAL A 147 4.45 -21.48 7.45
C VAL A 147 5.36 -20.84 8.50
N LEU A 148 5.17 -21.22 9.75
CA LEU A 148 5.93 -20.71 10.89
C LEU A 148 6.98 -21.74 11.29
N LYS A 149 8.25 -21.33 11.28
CA LYS A 149 9.39 -22.13 11.73
C LYS A 149 9.98 -21.48 12.97
N TYR A 150 9.89 -22.15 14.09
CA TYR A 150 10.37 -21.68 15.38
C TYR A 150 11.47 -22.62 15.90
N GLY A 151 12.68 -22.07 16.12
CA GLY A 151 13.78 -22.88 16.61
C GLY A 151 15.11 -22.16 16.56
#